data_927316cbaca09d198d0befa854b4f4a0
#
_entry.id   927316cbaca09d198d0befa854b4f4a0
#
_cell.length_a   1.000
_cell.length_b   1.000
_cell.length_c   1.000
_cell.angle_alpha   90.00
_cell.angle_beta   90.00
_cell.angle_gamma   90.00
#
_symmetry.space_group_name_H-M   'P 1'
#
loop_
_entity.id
_entity.type
_entity.pdbx_description
1 polymer ?
#
loop_
_entity_poly.entity_id
_entity_poly.type
_entity_poly.pdbx_seq_one_letter_code
_entity_poly.pdbx_strand_id
1 'polypeptide(L)'
;PDGGWALCGIRFRQRDNARPFVDVVASTAPPTPDGLATIAAAVAPAYDPWHPLALRANLPDPDEIIAAVRGDSRFVGMSVDMYVMAGLVHRLRTRKRDIDDRLRLVPGSPGELAARNAGIYGELYRRDPERARWATPEDADSLADCADKGLLFEVRVHDEPAGVVAAMRWDAHGMCGFSVEELALDAEHREKGLGPVVLQRLLRKLPADDGDALWGTIHHNNIPSLRNALRVGREIVGANMWITPAGWSGMP
;
A
#
# COMPACT_ATOMS: atom_id res chain seq x y z
N PRO A 1 10.02 -9.25 35.19
CA PRO A 1 10.31 -8.88 33.82
C PRO A 1 8.98 -8.71 33.15
N ASP A 2 8.65 -7.49 32.86
CA ASP A 2 7.41 -7.12 32.15
C ASP A 2 7.54 -7.70 30.75
N GLY A 3 6.94 -8.88 30.56
CA GLY A 3 7.12 -9.68 29.35
C GLY A 3 6.44 -9.00 28.16
N GLY A 4 7.22 -8.26 27.40
CA GLY A 4 6.79 -7.84 26.07
C GLY A 4 6.46 -9.05 25.20
N TRP A 5 5.61 -8.86 24.19
CA TRP A 5 5.24 -9.89 23.22
C TRP A 5 5.34 -9.35 21.80
N ALA A 6 5.51 -10.26 20.85
CA ALA A 6 5.38 -9.99 19.43
C ALA A 6 4.60 -11.12 18.76
N LEU A 7 3.64 -10.76 17.93
CA LEU A 7 2.92 -11.68 17.04
C LEU A 7 3.60 -11.64 15.68
N CYS A 8 4.19 -12.76 15.29
CA CYS A 8 4.96 -12.86 14.06
C CYS A 8 4.54 -14.09 13.26
N GLY A 9 4.81 -14.07 11.96
CA GLY A 9 4.58 -15.20 11.07
C GLY A 9 5.57 -15.22 9.92
N ILE A 10 5.94 -16.43 9.46
CA ILE A 10 6.74 -16.56 8.24
C ILE A 10 5.86 -16.27 7.03
N ARG A 11 6.39 -15.50 6.10
CA ARG A 11 5.76 -15.19 4.82
C ARG A 11 6.78 -15.27 3.69
N PHE A 12 6.27 -15.33 2.48
CA PHE A 12 7.08 -15.45 1.27
C PHE A 12 6.70 -14.31 0.33
N ARG A 13 7.65 -13.43 0.00
CA ARG A 13 7.39 -12.28 -0.87
C ARG A 13 6.93 -12.78 -2.25
N GLN A 14 5.76 -12.32 -2.69
CA GLN A 14 5.13 -12.73 -3.96
C GLN A 14 4.94 -14.26 -4.09
N ARG A 15 4.74 -14.98 -2.98
CA ARG A 15 4.65 -16.45 -2.92
C ARG A 15 5.92 -17.17 -3.42
N ASP A 16 7.05 -16.48 -3.44
CA ASP A 16 8.35 -17.03 -3.83
C ASP A 16 9.05 -17.60 -2.60
N ASN A 17 9.19 -18.92 -2.56
CA ASN A 17 9.84 -19.65 -1.45
C ASN A 17 11.32 -19.27 -1.25
N ALA A 18 11.97 -18.68 -2.25
CA ALA A 18 13.34 -18.17 -2.11
C ALA A 18 13.40 -16.80 -1.40
N ARG A 19 12.25 -16.21 -1.05
CA ARG A 19 12.14 -14.90 -0.41
C ARG A 19 11.34 -14.93 0.89
N PRO A 20 11.74 -15.80 1.86
CA PRO A 20 11.10 -15.86 3.16
C PRO A 20 11.43 -14.62 3.99
N PHE A 21 10.46 -14.16 4.76
CA PHE A 21 10.64 -13.10 5.75
C PHE A 21 9.74 -13.33 6.96
N VAL A 22 10.12 -12.76 8.09
CA VAL A 22 9.27 -12.76 9.28
C VAL A 22 8.43 -11.47 9.28
N ASP A 23 7.11 -11.63 9.20
CA ASP A 23 6.15 -10.52 9.29
C ASP A 23 5.81 -10.29 10.76
N VAL A 24 6.16 -9.13 11.28
CA VAL A 24 5.80 -8.68 12.63
C VAL A 24 4.44 -8.00 12.55
N VAL A 25 3.39 -8.74 12.88
CA VAL A 25 2.01 -8.29 12.77
C VAL A 25 1.66 -7.28 13.86
N ALA A 26 2.14 -7.55 15.09
CA ALA A 26 1.95 -6.68 16.24
C ALA A 26 3.03 -6.93 17.29
N SER A 27 3.37 -5.93 18.09
CA SER A 27 4.35 -6.05 19.17
C SER A 27 4.14 -4.97 20.22
N THR A 28 4.54 -5.27 21.45
CA THR A 28 4.67 -4.28 22.53
C THR A 28 6.04 -3.63 22.58
N ALA A 29 7.02 -4.11 21.79
CA ALA A 29 8.32 -3.48 21.70
C ALA A 29 8.20 -2.09 21.05
N PRO A 30 8.88 -1.08 21.56
CA PRO A 30 8.81 0.27 20.99
C PRO A 30 9.44 0.27 19.58
N PRO A 31 9.00 1.19 18.68
CA PRO A 31 9.55 1.33 17.33
C PRO A 31 10.89 2.08 17.38
N THR A 32 11.86 1.51 18.09
CA THR A 32 13.23 2.04 18.27
C THR A 32 14.24 0.97 17.89
N PRO A 33 15.52 1.32 17.62
CA PRO A 33 16.56 0.32 17.36
C PRO A 33 16.63 -0.78 18.43
N ASP A 34 16.48 -0.46 19.72
CA ASP A 34 16.49 -1.43 20.80
C ASP A 34 15.28 -2.37 20.77
N GLY A 35 14.08 -1.81 20.54
CA GLY A 35 12.86 -2.62 20.40
C GLY A 35 12.93 -3.54 19.19
N LEU A 36 13.40 -3.05 18.05
CA LEU A 36 13.58 -3.85 16.84
C LEU A 36 14.64 -4.95 17.00
N ALA A 37 15.75 -4.65 17.69
CA ALA A 37 16.76 -5.65 18.01
C ALA A 37 16.23 -6.72 18.97
N THR A 38 15.39 -6.33 19.94
CA THR A 38 14.73 -7.27 20.85
C THR A 38 13.80 -8.22 20.09
N ILE A 39 12.99 -7.71 19.15
CA ILE A 39 12.15 -8.55 18.29
C ILE A 39 13.04 -9.49 17.46
N ALA A 40 14.08 -8.97 16.80
CA ALA A 40 14.97 -9.77 15.97
C ALA A 40 15.60 -10.92 16.75
N ALA A 41 16.12 -10.65 17.95
CA ALA A 41 16.71 -11.67 18.82
C ALA A 41 15.69 -12.74 19.27
N ALA A 42 14.45 -12.33 19.55
CA ALA A 42 13.40 -13.24 19.99
C ALA A 42 12.89 -14.15 18.86
N VAL A 43 12.80 -13.65 17.62
CA VAL A 43 12.24 -14.41 16.50
C VAL A 43 13.27 -15.26 15.78
N ALA A 44 14.56 -14.89 15.79
CA ALA A 44 15.61 -15.58 15.05
C ALA A 44 15.63 -17.10 15.34
N PRO A 45 15.67 -17.60 16.59
CA PRO A 45 15.71 -19.03 16.86
C PRO A 45 14.45 -19.78 16.37
N ALA A 46 13.28 -19.12 16.43
CA ALA A 46 12.00 -19.73 16.07
C ALA A 46 11.83 -19.89 14.55
N TYR A 47 12.42 -18.97 13.77
CA TYR A 47 12.26 -18.92 12.32
C TYR A 47 13.51 -19.32 11.53
N ASP A 48 14.62 -19.66 12.19
CA ASP A 48 15.86 -20.11 11.56
C ASP A 48 15.68 -21.23 10.51
N PRO A 49 14.81 -22.24 10.70
CA PRO A 49 14.59 -23.29 9.69
C PRO A 49 14.14 -22.79 8.31
N TRP A 50 13.55 -21.60 8.23
CA TRP A 50 13.12 -20.98 6.97
C TRP A 50 14.14 -20.04 6.36
N HIS A 51 15.27 -19.79 7.04
CA HIS A 51 16.33 -18.86 6.61
C HIS A 51 15.76 -17.51 6.15
N PRO A 52 15.01 -16.79 7.00
CA PRO A 52 14.37 -15.55 6.59
C PRO A 52 15.40 -14.49 6.21
N LEU A 53 15.09 -13.74 5.14
CA LEU A 53 15.99 -12.71 4.61
C LEU A 53 15.91 -11.40 5.41
N ALA A 54 14.73 -11.08 5.93
CA ALA A 54 14.47 -9.85 6.67
C ALA A 54 13.28 -10.01 7.62
N LEU A 55 13.13 -9.08 8.56
CA LEU A 55 11.86 -8.82 9.22
C LEU A 55 11.08 -7.81 8.38
N ARG A 56 9.75 -7.86 8.46
CA ARG A 56 8.88 -6.78 8.01
C ARG A 56 8.01 -6.31 9.17
N ALA A 57 7.98 -5.03 9.43
CA ALA A 57 7.11 -4.43 10.45
C ALA A 57 6.47 -3.15 9.91
N ASN A 58 5.24 -2.86 10.40
CA ASN A 58 4.63 -1.55 10.18
C ASN A 58 5.12 -0.59 11.27
N LEU A 59 5.77 0.49 10.86
CA LEU A 59 6.40 1.45 11.77
C LEU A 59 5.94 2.88 11.42
N PRO A 60 5.75 3.74 12.44
CA PRO A 60 5.56 5.17 12.22
C PRO A 60 6.88 5.81 11.78
N ASP A 61 6.84 7.04 11.29
CA ASP A 61 7.99 7.91 11.04
C ASP A 61 9.18 7.21 10.37
N PRO A 62 9.00 6.62 9.16
CA PRO A 62 9.99 5.74 8.54
C PRO A 62 11.37 6.38 8.38
N ASP A 63 11.44 7.67 8.09
CA ASP A 63 12.71 8.38 7.90
C ASP A 63 13.49 8.53 9.21
N GLU A 64 12.80 8.78 10.32
CA GLU A 64 13.42 8.89 11.65
C GLU A 64 13.99 7.54 12.09
N ILE A 65 13.24 6.46 11.89
CA ILE A 65 13.68 5.12 12.26
C ILE A 65 14.85 4.66 11.40
N ILE A 66 14.83 4.93 10.09
CA ILE A 66 15.97 4.65 9.20
C ILE A 66 17.21 5.42 9.68
N ALA A 67 17.05 6.68 10.03
CA ALA A 67 18.16 7.48 10.55
C ALA A 67 18.70 6.95 11.88
N ALA A 68 17.83 6.51 12.78
CA ALA A 68 18.21 5.96 14.09
C ALA A 68 18.92 4.60 13.99
N VAL A 69 18.58 3.76 13.00
CA VAL A 69 19.22 2.46 12.76
C VAL A 69 20.57 2.60 12.02
N ARG A 70 20.77 3.74 11.35
CA ARG A 70 21.99 3.96 10.56
C ARG A 70 23.24 3.95 11.44
N GLY A 71 24.14 3.01 11.17
CA GLY A 71 25.39 2.84 11.94
C GLY A 71 25.24 1.96 13.18
N ASP A 72 24.06 1.43 13.47
CA ASP A 72 23.86 0.46 14.52
C ASP A 72 24.30 -0.93 14.01
N SER A 73 25.33 -1.49 14.62
CA SER A 73 25.94 -2.77 14.20
C SER A 73 25.03 -4.00 14.32
N ARG A 74 23.88 -3.85 15.00
CA ARG A 74 22.88 -4.93 15.11
C ARG A 74 22.07 -5.11 13.81
N PHE A 75 22.18 -4.17 12.88
CA PHE A 75 21.46 -4.17 11.61
C PHE A 75 22.40 -4.00 10.42
N VAL A 76 22.14 -4.74 9.35
CA VAL A 76 22.78 -4.52 8.05
C VAL A 76 22.15 -3.30 7.36
N GLY A 77 20.84 -3.11 7.55
CA GLY A 77 20.12 -1.98 6.99
C GLY A 77 18.63 -2.05 7.22
N MET A 78 17.97 -0.97 6.79
CA MET A 78 16.52 -0.82 6.81
C MET A 78 16.07 -0.05 5.59
N SER A 79 14.93 -0.44 5.01
CA SER A 79 14.33 0.25 3.86
C SER A 79 12.81 0.21 3.90
N VAL A 80 12.18 1.15 3.22
CA VAL A 80 10.73 1.15 3.03
C VAL A 80 10.35 0.11 1.97
N ASP A 81 9.41 -0.76 2.29
CA ASP A 81 8.68 -1.59 1.32
C ASP A 81 7.50 -0.79 0.75
N MET A 82 6.56 -0.43 1.60
CA MET A 82 5.36 0.32 1.22
C MET A 82 5.06 1.43 2.23
N TYR A 83 4.81 2.63 1.76
CA TYR A 83 4.25 3.70 2.59
C TYR A 83 2.77 3.43 2.88
N VAL A 84 2.34 3.67 4.11
CA VAL A 84 0.92 3.75 4.48
C VAL A 84 0.49 5.20 4.34
N MET A 85 -0.38 5.46 3.37
CA MET A 85 -0.87 6.81 3.06
C MET A 85 -2.31 6.93 3.53
N ALA A 86 -2.63 7.92 4.36
CA ALA A 86 -3.98 8.09 4.87
C ALA A 86 -4.41 9.57 5.01
N GLY A 87 -5.71 9.79 5.09
CA GLY A 87 -6.30 11.07 5.43
C GLY A 87 -7.78 10.92 5.75
N LEU A 88 -8.30 11.69 6.71
CA LEU A 88 -9.71 11.65 7.10
C LEU A 88 -10.61 12.05 5.92
N VAL A 89 -11.57 11.20 5.58
CA VAL A 89 -12.44 11.39 4.39
C VAL A 89 -13.12 12.75 4.41
N HIS A 90 -13.65 13.19 5.56
CA HIS A 90 -14.31 14.49 5.67
C HIS A 90 -13.36 15.65 5.32
N ARG A 91 -12.09 15.61 5.77
CA ARG A 91 -11.08 16.63 5.43
C ARG A 91 -10.67 16.58 3.96
N LEU A 92 -10.51 15.37 3.41
CA LEU A 92 -10.17 15.21 2.00
C LEU A 92 -11.27 15.72 1.07
N ARG A 93 -12.57 15.55 1.44
CA ARG A 93 -13.73 16.04 0.70
C ARG A 93 -13.79 17.57 0.63
N THR A 94 -13.33 18.27 1.65
CA THR A 94 -13.38 19.75 1.72
C THR A 94 -12.27 20.44 0.92
N ARG A 95 -11.24 19.71 0.52
CA ARG A 95 -10.19 20.30 -0.31
C ARG A 95 -10.73 20.69 -1.68
N LYS A 96 -10.80 22.01 -1.95
CA LYS A 96 -11.22 22.53 -3.25
C LYS A 96 -10.21 22.11 -4.31
N ARG A 97 -10.70 21.44 -5.33
CA ARG A 97 -9.99 21.17 -6.59
C ARG A 97 -10.92 21.47 -7.74
N ASP A 98 -10.33 21.92 -8.84
CA ASP A 98 -11.04 22.00 -10.11
C ASP A 98 -11.53 20.60 -10.46
N ILE A 99 -12.83 20.42 -10.43
CA ILE A 99 -13.48 19.18 -10.80
C ILE A 99 -13.52 19.18 -12.32
N ASP A 100 -12.79 18.29 -12.91
CA ASP A 100 -12.91 18.05 -14.34
C ASP A 100 -14.27 17.39 -14.61
N ASP A 101 -15.24 18.15 -15.11
CA ASP A 101 -16.60 17.68 -15.36
C ASP A 101 -16.67 16.61 -16.45
N ARG A 102 -15.59 16.48 -17.22
CA ARG A 102 -15.41 15.44 -18.24
C ARG A 102 -15.13 14.06 -17.64
N LEU A 103 -14.68 13.99 -16.36
CA LEU A 103 -14.37 12.74 -15.69
C LEU A 103 -15.56 12.25 -14.86
N ARG A 104 -15.98 11.02 -15.10
CA ARG A 104 -17.06 10.34 -14.37
C ARG A 104 -16.60 8.99 -13.84
N LEU A 105 -17.22 8.56 -12.74
CA LEU A 105 -17.09 7.20 -12.19
C LEU A 105 -18.45 6.50 -12.39
N VAL A 106 -18.42 5.43 -13.17
CA VAL A 106 -19.62 4.63 -13.51
C VAL A 106 -19.42 3.25 -12.90
N PRO A 107 -20.43 2.64 -12.23
CA PRO A 107 -20.32 1.26 -11.78
C PRO A 107 -19.91 0.34 -12.92
N GLY A 108 -18.96 -0.55 -12.69
CA GLY A 108 -18.40 -1.42 -13.70
C GLY A 108 -18.52 -2.91 -13.38
N SER A 109 -18.40 -3.74 -14.40
CA SER A 109 -18.37 -5.20 -14.29
C SER A 109 -17.00 -5.68 -13.80
N PRO A 110 -16.92 -6.51 -12.74
CA PRO A 110 -15.64 -7.00 -12.21
C PRO A 110 -14.77 -7.66 -13.28
N GLY A 111 -15.36 -8.57 -14.09
CA GLY A 111 -14.60 -9.29 -15.13
C GLY A 111 -14.07 -8.37 -16.24
N GLU A 112 -14.87 -7.42 -16.70
CA GLU A 112 -14.43 -6.45 -17.73
C GLU A 112 -13.34 -5.52 -17.20
N LEU A 113 -13.52 -5.02 -15.97
CA LEU A 113 -12.54 -4.13 -15.36
C LEU A 113 -11.25 -4.85 -14.96
N ALA A 114 -11.32 -6.12 -14.55
CA ALA A 114 -10.12 -6.93 -14.33
C ALA A 114 -9.34 -7.15 -15.64
N ALA A 115 -10.03 -7.47 -16.73
CA ALA A 115 -9.39 -7.62 -18.04
C ALA A 115 -8.72 -6.30 -18.51
N ARG A 116 -9.41 -5.17 -18.34
CA ARG A 116 -8.84 -3.85 -18.61
C ARG A 116 -7.62 -3.56 -17.75
N ASN A 117 -7.73 -3.81 -16.45
CA ASN A 117 -6.65 -3.63 -15.49
C ASN A 117 -5.41 -4.45 -15.87
N ALA A 118 -5.60 -5.72 -16.18
CA ALA A 118 -4.52 -6.60 -16.67
C ALA A 118 -3.86 -6.05 -17.94
N GLY A 119 -4.63 -5.48 -18.87
CA GLY A 119 -4.13 -4.82 -20.08
C GLY A 119 -3.26 -3.60 -19.76
N ILE A 120 -3.72 -2.75 -18.83
CA ILE A 120 -3.00 -1.57 -18.35
C ILE A 120 -1.66 -1.96 -17.72
N TYR A 121 -1.66 -2.97 -16.83
CA TYR A 121 -0.44 -3.45 -16.18
C TYR A 121 0.49 -4.17 -17.17
N GLY A 122 -0.06 -4.96 -18.10
CA GLY A 122 0.72 -5.58 -19.17
C GLY A 122 1.48 -4.58 -20.02
N GLU A 123 0.90 -3.41 -20.29
CA GLU A 123 1.59 -2.31 -20.95
C GLU A 123 2.69 -1.70 -20.08
N LEU A 124 2.41 -1.50 -18.79
CA LEU A 124 3.39 -0.99 -17.82
C LEU A 124 4.60 -1.93 -17.72
N TYR A 125 4.38 -3.25 -17.65
CA TYR A 125 5.46 -4.24 -17.55
C TYR A 125 6.30 -4.33 -18.83
N ARG A 126 5.70 -4.12 -20.00
CA ARG A 126 6.47 -4.05 -21.26
C ARG A 126 7.41 -2.85 -21.30
N ARG A 127 7.04 -1.73 -20.69
CA ARG A 127 7.86 -0.52 -20.59
C ARG A 127 8.91 -0.62 -19.48
N ASP A 128 8.56 -1.27 -18.38
CA ASP A 128 9.38 -1.39 -17.18
C ASP A 128 9.10 -2.75 -16.50
N PRO A 129 9.84 -3.81 -16.88
CA PRO A 129 9.64 -5.16 -16.33
C PRO A 129 9.82 -5.25 -14.81
N GLU A 130 10.64 -4.37 -14.22
CA GLU A 130 10.86 -4.37 -12.76
C GLU A 130 9.56 -4.06 -11.97
N ARG A 131 8.60 -3.38 -12.60
CA ARG A 131 7.30 -3.11 -11.98
C ARG A 131 6.54 -4.37 -11.60
N ALA A 132 6.68 -5.45 -12.35
CA ALA A 132 6.03 -6.72 -12.03
C ALA A 132 6.45 -7.29 -10.66
N ARG A 133 7.58 -6.83 -10.13
CA ARG A 133 8.08 -7.24 -8.82
C ARG A 133 7.37 -6.59 -7.64
N TRP A 134 6.61 -5.55 -7.86
CA TRP A 134 6.01 -4.78 -6.76
C TRP A 134 4.63 -4.19 -7.07
N ALA A 135 4.16 -4.22 -8.28
CA ALA A 135 2.83 -3.77 -8.67
C ALA A 135 2.11 -4.93 -9.38
N THR A 136 1.00 -5.38 -8.82
CA THR A 136 0.12 -6.39 -9.40
C THR A 136 -1.27 -5.79 -9.56
N PRO A 137 -1.96 -6.05 -10.68
CA PRO A 137 -3.35 -5.63 -10.82
C PRO A 137 -4.24 -6.43 -9.87
N GLU A 138 -5.31 -5.81 -9.37
CA GLU A 138 -6.39 -6.55 -8.74
C GLU A 138 -7.09 -7.46 -9.76
N ASP A 139 -7.38 -8.68 -9.33
CA ASP A 139 -8.05 -9.69 -10.15
C ASP A 139 -9.58 -9.55 -10.10
N ALA A 140 -10.28 -10.43 -10.83
CA ALA A 140 -11.75 -10.38 -10.92
C ALA A 140 -12.42 -10.65 -9.57
N ASP A 141 -11.86 -11.52 -8.74
CA ASP A 141 -12.43 -11.88 -7.45
C ASP A 141 -12.31 -10.72 -6.46
N SER A 142 -11.12 -10.11 -6.36
CA SER A 142 -10.88 -8.91 -5.55
C SER A 142 -11.77 -7.74 -5.98
N LEU A 143 -11.92 -7.55 -7.30
CA LEU A 143 -12.80 -6.49 -7.83
C LEU A 143 -14.28 -6.80 -7.63
N ALA A 144 -14.69 -8.08 -7.58
CA ALA A 144 -16.06 -8.47 -7.26
C ALA A 144 -16.41 -8.08 -5.82
N ASP A 145 -15.52 -8.30 -4.87
CA ASP A 145 -15.72 -7.87 -3.48
C ASP A 145 -15.94 -6.36 -3.38
N CYS A 146 -15.21 -5.56 -4.17
CA CYS A 146 -15.41 -4.11 -4.26
C CYS A 146 -16.76 -3.75 -4.91
N ALA A 147 -17.17 -4.48 -5.96
CA ALA A 147 -18.45 -4.28 -6.64
C ALA A 147 -19.65 -4.56 -5.74
N ASP A 148 -19.58 -5.64 -4.94
CA ASP A 148 -20.63 -6.02 -3.98
C ASP A 148 -20.86 -4.93 -2.91
N LYS A 149 -19.87 -4.09 -2.65
CA LYS A 149 -19.97 -2.90 -1.77
C LYS A 149 -20.32 -1.62 -2.54
N GLY A 150 -20.52 -1.67 -3.86
CA GLY A 150 -20.78 -0.50 -4.70
C GLY A 150 -19.57 0.43 -4.86
N LEU A 151 -18.35 -0.10 -4.70
CA LEU A 151 -17.11 0.66 -4.68
C LEU A 151 -16.14 0.27 -5.81
N LEU A 152 -16.64 -0.36 -6.87
CA LEU A 152 -15.91 -0.62 -8.12
C LEU A 152 -16.44 0.28 -9.23
N PHE A 153 -15.56 1.04 -9.88
CA PHE A 153 -15.95 1.97 -10.93
C PHE A 153 -15.02 1.91 -12.15
N GLU A 154 -15.64 1.99 -13.32
CA GLU A 154 -14.96 2.40 -14.53
C GLU A 154 -14.73 3.90 -14.47
N VAL A 155 -13.51 4.33 -14.74
CA VAL A 155 -13.19 5.74 -14.95
C VAL A 155 -13.49 6.09 -16.39
N ARG A 156 -14.30 7.13 -16.64
CA ARG A 156 -14.59 7.66 -17.97
C ARG A 156 -14.13 9.09 -18.10
N VAL A 157 -13.57 9.42 -19.27
CA VAL A 157 -13.19 10.78 -19.65
C VAL A 157 -13.86 11.09 -20.98
N HIS A 158 -14.67 12.16 -21.05
CA HIS A 158 -15.53 12.45 -22.21
C HIS A 158 -16.46 11.28 -22.60
N ASP A 159 -16.99 10.57 -21.59
CA ASP A 159 -17.82 9.37 -21.73
C ASP A 159 -17.09 8.15 -22.34
N GLU A 160 -15.81 8.27 -22.67
CA GLU A 160 -14.98 7.14 -23.13
C GLU A 160 -14.29 6.46 -21.94
N PRO A 161 -14.19 5.12 -21.94
CA PRO A 161 -13.48 4.38 -20.91
C PRO A 161 -12.01 4.79 -20.81
N ALA A 162 -11.52 5.06 -19.59
CA ALA A 162 -10.20 5.64 -19.35
C ALA A 162 -9.40 4.93 -18.23
N GLY A 163 -10.01 3.99 -17.51
CA GLY A 163 -9.32 3.28 -16.43
C GLY A 163 -10.26 2.64 -15.42
N VAL A 164 -9.69 2.24 -14.29
CA VAL A 164 -10.35 1.54 -13.18
C VAL A 164 -10.03 2.26 -11.88
N VAL A 165 -11.02 2.34 -10.98
CA VAL A 165 -10.79 2.67 -9.57
C VAL A 165 -11.68 1.82 -8.70
N ALA A 166 -11.10 1.28 -7.61
CA ALA A 166 -11.78 0.45 -6.64
C ALA A 166 -11.38 0.84 -5.22
N ALA A 167 -12.30 0.65 -4.29
CA ALA A 167 -12.07 0.80 -2.86
C ALA A 167 -12.84 -0.27 -2.09
N MET A 168 -12.38 -0.55 -0.88
CA MET A 168 -13.01 -1.50 0.03
C MET A 168 -13.12 -0.86 1.42
N ARG A 169 -14.19 -1.17 2.17
CA ARG A 169 -14.19 -0.87 3.59
C ARG A 169 -13.28 -1.86 4.30
N TRP A 170 -12.19 -1.36 4.84
CA TRP A 170 -11.18 -2.18 5.47
C TRP A 170 -10.51 -1.43 6.62
N ASP A 171 -10.56 -2.03 7.80
CA ASP A 171 -9.94 -1.48 8.99
C ASP A 171 -8.54 -2.09 9.17
N ALA A 172 -7.51 -1.27 9.12
CA ALA A 172 -6.12 -1.70 9.28
C ALA A 172 -5.23 -0.56 9.78
N HIS A 173 -4.04 -0.90 10.22
CA HIS A 173 -3.05 0.06 10.72
C HIS A 173 -3.57 0.97 11.83
N GLY A 174 -4.53 0.47 12.66
CA GLY A 174 -5.18 1.26 13.70
C GLY A 174 -6.19 2.30 13.20
N MET A 175 -6.56 2.24 11.92
CA MET A 175 -7.53 3.13 11.29
C MET A 175 -8.79 2.37 10.88
N CYS A 176 -9.95 3.02 11.04
CA CYS A 176 -11.20 2.59 10.43
C CYS A 176 -11.41 3.35 9.13
N GLY A 177 -12.03 2.71 8.12
CA GLY A 177 -12.39 3.43 6.90
C GLY A 177 -12.28 2.62 5.61
N PHE A 178 -11.70 3.22 4.58
CA PHE A 178 -11.67 2.68 3.23
C PHE A 178 -10.24 2.59 2.70
N SER A 179 -9.87 1.43 2.18
CA SER A 179 -8.65 1.25 1.41
C SER A 179 -8.90 1.53 -0.08
N VAL A 180 -7.91 2.12 -0.74
CA VAL A 180 -7.86 2.20 -2.20
C VAL A 180 -7.21 0.93 -2.69
N GLU A 181 -8.00 0.03 -3.29
CA GLU A 181 -7.52 -1.25 -3.80
C GLU A 181 -6.88 -1.08 -5.18
N GLU A 182 -7.53 -0.33 -6.06
CA GLU A 182 -7.01 -0.10 -7.40
C GLU A 182 -7.21 1.36 -7.84
N LEU A 183 -6.24 1.91 -8.55
CA LEU A 183 -6.36 3.10 -9.38
C LEU A 183 -5.41 2.96 -10.57
N ALA A 184 -5.94 2.57 -11.69
CA ALA A 184 -5.20 2.43 -12.93
C ALA A 184 -5.86 3.24 -14.05
N LEU A 185 -5.05 3.94 -14.84
CA LEU A 185 -5.49 4.70 -16.01
C LEU A 185 -4.80 4.17 -17.27
N ASP A 186 -5.52 4.18 -18.37
CA ASP A 186 -4.96 3.89 -19.68
C ASP A 186 -3.82 4.85 -20.04
N ALA A 187 -2.89 4.42 -20.90
CA ALA A 187 -1.68 5.17 -21.22
C ALA A 187 -1.94 6.61 -21.65
N GLU A 188 -2.95 6.79 -22.49
CA GLU A 188 -3.34 8.11 -23.03
C GLU A 188 -3.90 9.07 -21.96
N HIS A 189 -4.32 8.57 -20.81
CA HIS A 189 -4.88 9.34 -19.70
C HIS A 189 -3.89 9.55 -18.55
N ARG A 190 -2.70 8.93 -18.60
CA ARG A 190 -1.64 9.12 -17.61
C ARG A 190 -0.96 10.48 -17.78
N GLU A 191 -0.30 10.94 -16.70
CA GLU A 191 0.48 12.18 -16.64
C GLU A 191 -0.31 13.47 -16.94
N LYS A 192 -1.62 13.37 -17.10
CA LYS A 192 -2.54 14.51 -17.32
C LYS A 192 -3.18 15.07 -16.05
N GLY A 193 -2.69 14.64 -14.88
CA GLY A 193 -3.22 15.11 -13.59
C GLY A 193 -4.58 14.50 -13.19
N LEU A 194 -5.06 13.47 -13.89
CA LEU A 194 -6.38 12.89 -13.65
C LEU A 194 -6.46 12.04 -12.37
N GLY A 195 -5.36 11.41 -11.93
CA GLY A 195 -5.38 10.55 -10.75
C GLY A 195 -5.96 11.21 -9.50
N PRO A 196 -5.54 12.42 -9.12
CA PRO A 196 -6.17 13.15 -8.00
C PRO A 196 -7.64 13.48 -8.23
N VAL A 197 -8.09 13.72 -9.46
CA VAL A 197 -9.50 13.97 -9.79
C VAL A 197 -10.33 12.69 -9.60
N VAL A 198 -9.80 11.53 -10.04
CA VAL A 198 -10.43 10.22 -9.81
C VAL A 198 -10.62 9.99 -8.31
N LEU A 199 -9.57 10.19 -7.49
CA LEU A 199 -9.66 10.03 -6.04
C LEU A 199 -10.66 11.01 -5.41
N GLN A 200 -10.74 12.25 -5.89
CA GLN A 200 -11.75 13.21 -5.40
C GLN A 200 -13.18 12.78 -5.78
N ARG A 201 -13.39 12.18 -6.94
CA ARG A 201 -14.68 11.61 -7.33
C ARG A 201 -15.00 10.37 -6.48
N LEU A 202 -14.02 9.50 -6.25
CA LEU A 202 -14.16 8.33 -5.37
C LEU A 202 -14.57 8.76 -3.96
N LEU A 203 -13.86 9.73 -3.35
CA LEU A 203 -14.18 10.27 -2.01
C LEU A 203 -15.66 10.65 -1.85
N ARG A 204 -16.30 11.18 -2.90
CA ARG A 204 -17.72 11.54 -2.87
C ARG A 204 -18.66 10.34 -2.95
N LYS A 205 -18.17 9.21 -3.42
CA LYS A 205 -18.93 7.96 -3.53
C LYS A 205 -18.86 7.12 -2.27
N LEU A 206 -17.83 7.31 -1.43
CA LEU A 206 -17.65 6.52 -0.22
C LEU A 206 -18.81 6.77 0.77
N PRO A 207 -19.44 5.74 1.32
CA PRO A 207 -20.41 5.86 2.41
C PRO A 207 -19.68 6.02 3.76
N ALA A 208 -18.87 7.08 3.89
CA ALA A 208 -17.96 7.28 5.01
C ALA A 208 -18.58 8.16 6.10
N ASP A 209 -18.34 7.76 7.34
CA ASP A 209 -18.64 8.48 8.56
C ASP A 209 -17.53 9.47 8.94
N ASP A 210 -17.77 10.33 9.97
CA ASP A 210 -16.85 11.40 10.39
C ASP A 210 -15.60 10.79 10.99
N GLY A 211 -15.17 9.83 11.19
CA GLY A 211 -13.90 9.26 11.68
C GLY A 211 -13.19 8.42 10.63
N ASP A 212 -13.85 8.13 9.52
CA ASP A 212 -13.30 7.23 8.51
C ASP A 212 -12.13 7.88 7.77
N ALA A 213 -11.10 7.10 7.58
CA ALA A 213 -9.94 7.44 6.74
C ALA A 213 -10.08 6.85 5.33
N LEU A 214 -9.57 7.57 4.33
CA LEU A 214 -9.16 6.96 3.06
C LEU A 214 -7.69 6.63 3.15
N TRP A 215 -7.34 5.35 3.09
CA TRP A 215 -5.97 4.89 3.21
C TRP A 215 -5.57 3.94 2.06
N GLY A 216 -4.33 3.53 2.04
CA GLY A 216 -3.81 2.51 1.14
C GLY A 216 -2.30 2.45 1.23
N THR A 217 -1.75 1.31 0.92
CA THR A 217 -0.30 1.10 0.86
C THR A 217 0.22 1.37 -0.54
N ILE A 218 1.35 2.05 -0.63
CA ILE A 218 1.95 2.42 -1.91
C ILE A 218 3.44 2.07 -1.88
N HIS A 219 3.88 1.21 -2.80
CA HIS A 219 5.28 0.85 -2.93
C HIS A 219 6.15 2.10 -3.13
N HIS A 220 7.30 2.16 -2.47
CA HIS A 220 8.18 3.34 -2.48
C HIS A 220 8.62 3.77 -3.91
N ASN A 221 8.71 2.84 -4.86
CA ASN A 221 9.00 3.13 -6.26
C ASN A 221 7.77 3.57 -7.09
N ASN A 222 6.55 3.50 -6.53
CA ASN A 222 5.35 3.96 -7.23
C ASN A 222 5.15 5.47 -7.05
N ILE A 223 6.11 6.24 -7.56
CA ILE A 223 6.13 7.71 -7.46
C ILE A 223 4.83 8.36 -7.98
N PRO A 224 4.23 7.92 -9.11
CA PRO A 224 2.96 8.50 -9.56
C PRO A 224 1.84 8.35 -8.54
N SER A 225 1.68 7.17 -7.94
CA SER A 225 0.64 6.92 -6.92
C SER A 225 0.92 7.71 -5.63
N LEU A 226 2.18 7.79 -5.17
CA LEU A 226 2.56 8.62 -4.03
C LEU A 226 2.19 10.09 -4.27
N ARG A 227 2.53 10.63 -5.43
CA ARG A 227 2.17 12.02 -5.80
C ARG A 227 0.66 12.23 -5.86
N ASN A 228 -0.11 11.26 -6.36
CA ASN A 228 -1.57 11.34 -6.39
C ASN A 228 -2.15 11.37 -4.96
N ALA A 229 -1.68 10.50 -4.07
CA ALA A 229 -2.11 10.45 -2.68
C ALA A 229 -1.81 11.78 -1.96
N LEU A 230 -0.59 12.30 -2.06
CA LEU A 230 -0.20 13.59 -1.48
C LEU A 230 -1.03 14.75 -2.04
N ARG A 231 -1.25 14.77 -3.35
CA ARG A 231 -2.06 15.81 -4.01
C ARG A 231 -3.50 15.82 -3.53
N VAL A 232 -4.10 14.68 -3.25
CA VAL A 232 -5.46 14.59 -2.66
C VAL A 232 -5.45 15.04 -1.20
N GLY A 233 -4.29 14.97 -0.53
CA GLY A 233 -4.09 15.42 0.84
C GLY A 233 -3.96 14.27 1.83
N ARG A 234 -3.75 13.05 1.34
CA ARG A 234 -3.29 11.95 2.18
C ARG A 234 -1.85 12.22 2.60
N GLU A 235 -1.49 11.76 3.77
CA GLU A 235 -0.17 11.92 4.35
C GLU A 235 0.45 10.55 4.61
N ILE A 236 1.78 10.48 4.74
CA ILE A 236 2.46 9.27 5.21
C ILE A 236 2.18 9.16 6.71
N VAL A 237 1.49 8.10 7.11
CA VAL A 237 1.18 7.83 8.54
C VAL A 237 2.00 6.66 9.10
N GLY A 238 2.80 6.04 8.26
CA GLY A 238 3.69 4.93 8.60
C GLY A 238 4.19 4.23 7.34
N ALA A 239 4.94 3.16 7.52
CA ALA A 239 5.39 2.32 6.43
C ALA A 239 5.56 0.86 6.86
N ASN A 240 5.35 -0.07 5.93
CA ASN A 240 5.88 -1.40 6.04
C ASN A 240 7.38 -1.33 5.71
N MET A 241 8.21 -1.73 6.67
CA MET A 241 9.65 -1.59 6.60
C MET A 241 10.32 -2.95 6.50
N TRP A 242 11.28 -3.09 5.60
CA TRP A 242 12.26 -4.18 5.65
C TRP A 242 13.34 -3.82 6.65
N ILE A 243 13.59 -4.74 7.60
CA ILE A 243 14.60 -4.62 8.63
C ILE A 243 15.52 -5.82 8.46
N THR A 244 16.80 -5.58 8.23
CA THR A 244 17.80 -6.63 8.05
C THR A 244 18.68 -6.70 9.28
N PRO A 245 18.44 -7.66 10.21
CA PRO A 245 19.33 -7.88 11.35
C PRO A 245 20.74 -8.30 10.90
N ALA A 246 21.74 -8.07 11.73
CA ALA A 246 23.09 -8.56 11.48
C ALA A 246 23.08 -10.10 11.30
N GLY A 247 23.78 -10.58 10.28
CA GLY A 247 23.80 -11.99 9.92
C GLY A 247 22.69 -12.45 8.96
N TRP A 248 21.70 -11.60 8.64
CA TRP A 248 20.68 -11.89 7.65
C TRP A 248 21.04 -11.26 6.29
N SER A 249 20.56 -11.87 5.19
CA SER A 249 20.94 -11.46 3.82
C SER A 249 20.29 -10.18 3.32
N GLY A 250 19.13 -9.81 3.89
CA GLY A 250 18.30 -8.71 3.41
C GLY A 250 17.32 -9.10 2.31
N MET A 251 16.23 -8.35 2.21
CA MET A 251 15.25 -8.53 1.14
C MET A 251 15.73 -7.80 -0.11
N PRO A 252 15.85 -8.51 -1.27
CA PRO A 252 16.31 -7.92 -2.54
C PRO A 252 15.25 -7.03 -3.20
#